data_e408e5830926e9168c201f92acdc8b32
#
_entry.id   e408e5830926e9168c201f92acdc8b32
#
_cell.length_a   1.000
_cell.length_b   1.000
_cell.length_c   1.000
_cell.angle_alpha   90.00
_cell.angle_beta   90.00
_cell.angle_gamma   90.00
#
_symmetry.space_group_name_H-M   'P 1'
#
loop_
_entity.id
_entity.type
_entity.pdbx_description
1 polymer ?
#
loop_
_entity_poly.entity_id
_entity_poly.type
_entity_poly.pdbx_seq_one_letter_code
_entity_poly.pdbx_strand_id
1 'polypeptide(L)'
;IINSVSKYFCMPGWRLGWMALPEDLVSTAEMLAQNMYISAATINQLGAIAAFDCYDELDAHIPRYEENRDILYRGLPAEFLGNHAPSDGAFYLYADVSALTNDSIAFADRILTDTGVAMTPGVDFDAVDGPSHMRLSYAGTTQDIKKAIQRLNNWLACQCG
;
A
#
# COMPACT_ATOMS: atom_id res chain seq x y z
N ILE A 1 18.93 6.86 -7.59
CA ILE A 1 17.76 7.09 -6.70
C ILE A 1 16.55 7.33 -7.57
N ILE A 2 15.47 6.60 -7.32
CA ILE A 2 14.16 6.82 -7.97
C ILE A 2 13.16 7.12 -6.87
N ASN A 3 12.39 8.19 -7.01
CA ASN A 3 11.42 8.60 -6.01
C ASN A 3 10.12 9.14 -6.66
N SER A 4 9.08 9.35 -5.86
CA SER A 4 7.78 9.76 -6.34
C SER A 4 7.05 10.62 -5.31
N VAL A 5 6.23 11.55 -5.75
CA VAL A 5 5.35 12.32 -4.87
C VAL A 5 4.09 11.55 -4.46
N SER A 6 3.88 10.34 -5.00
CA SER A 6 2.63 9.60 -4.83
C SER A 6 2.36 9.09 -3.41
N LYS A 7 3.41 8.88 -2.58
CA LYS A 7 3.27 8.25 -1.26
C LYS A 7 3.48 9.25 -0.14
N TYR A 8 4.72 9.53 0.24
CA TYR A 8 5.05 10.44 1.33
C TYR A 8 4.40 11.83 1.17
N PHE A 9 4.44 12.40 -0.03
CA PHE A 9 3.85 13.71 -0.32
C PHE A 9 2.33 13.70 -0.51
N CYS A 10 1.66 12.57 -0.35
CA CYS A 10 0.19 12.44 -0.49
C CYS A 10 -0.37 12.95 -1.83
N MET A 11 0.43 12.89 -2.89
CA MET A 11 0.11 13.44 -4.23
C MET A 11 0.00 12.35 -5.32
N PRO A 12 -0.77 11.24 -5.12
CA PRO A 12 -0.80 10.14 -6.11
C PRO A 12 -1.42 10.56 -7.45
N GLY A 13 -2.39 11.47 -7.44
CA GLY A 13 -3.07 11.97 -8.65
C GLY A 13 -2.21 12.92 -9.48
N TRP A 14 -1.14 13.46 -8.95
CA TRP A 14 -0.25 14.39 -9.64
C TRP A 14 0.70 13.70 -10.63
N ARG A 15 0.83 12.39 -10.56
CA ARG A 15 1.61 11.57 -11.50
C ARG A 15 3.02 12.10 -11.74
N LEU A 16 3.75 12.42 -10.67
CA LEU A 16 5.10 12.98 -10.72
C LEU A 16 6.07 12.14 -9.89
N GLY A 17 7.29 12.05 -10.36
CA GLY A 17 8.44 11.47 -9.68
C GLY A 17 9.73 12.06 -10.23
N TRP A 18 10.85 11.68 -9.65
CA TRP A 18 12.17 12.10 -10.10
C TRP A 18 13.20 10.99 -9.96
N MET A 19 14.26 11.12 -10.73
CA MET A 19 15.41 10.22 -10.68
C MET A 19 16.69 11.01 -10.47
N ALA A 20 17.56 10.54 -9.58
CA ALA A 20 18.96 10.94 -9.53
C ALA A 20 19.79 9.79 -10.11
N LEU A 21 20.35 10.02 -11.27
CA LEU A 21 21.06 9.02 -12.08
C LEU A 21 22.57 9.31 -12.12
N PRO A 22 23.41 8.30 -12.32
CA PRO A 22 24.78 8.47 -12.77
C PRO A 22 24.82 9.26 -14.10
N GLU A 23 25.88 10.04 -14.30
CA GLU A 23 25.98 10.96 -15.45
C GLU A 23 25.90 10.24 -16.80
N ASP A 24 26.46 9.06 -16.90
CA ASP A 24 26.46 8.21 -18.11
C ASP A 24 25.06 7.68 -18.49
N LEU A 25 24.09 7.67 -17.56
CA LEU A 25 22.70 7.24 -17.82
C LEU A 25 21.75 8.40 -18.10
N VAL A 26 22.13 9.65 -17.84
CA VAL A 26 21.23 10.81 -17.94
C VAL A 26 20.70 10.98 -19.37
N SER A 27 21.59 10.97 -20.37
CA SER A 27 21.20 11.18 -21.78
C SER A 27 20.25 10.08 -22.31
N THR A 28 20.50 8.83 -21.89
CA THR A 28 19.63 7.69 -22.27
C THR A 28 18.26 7.81 -21.62
N ALA A 29 18.22 8.14 -20.33
CA ALA A 29 16.95 8.34 -19.62
C ALA A 29 16.15 9.52 -20.17
N GLU A 30 16.81 10.63 -20.54
CA GLU A 30 16.17 11.79 -21.17
C GLU A 30 15.57 11.42 -22.53
N MET A 31 16.31 10.71 -23.37
CA MET A 31 15.82 10.23 -24.67
C MET A 31 14.59 9.31 -24.51
N LEU A 32 14.61 8.39 -23.55
CA LEU A 32 13.47 7.52 -23.27
C LEU A 32 12.27 8.33 -22.79
N ALA A 33 12.47 9.27 -21.85
CA ALA A 33 11.42 10.12 -21.33
C ALA A 33 10.75 10.96 -22.43
N GLN A 34 11.53 11.59 -23.30
CA GLN A 34 11.04 12.35 -24.45
C GLN A 34 10.15 11.54 -25.37
N ASN A 35 10.51 10.26 -25.60
CA ASN A 35 9.74 9.40 -26.51
C ASN A 35 8.53 8.74 -25.84
N MET A 36 8.55 8.53 -24.51
CA MET A 36 7.46 7.89 -23.80
C MET A 36 6.34 8.83 -23.37
N TYR A 37 6.66 10.04 -22.94
CA TYR A 37 5.67 10.99 -22.41
C TYR A 37 6.03 12.47 -22.58
N ILE A 38 7.09 12.79 -23.31
CA ILE A 38 7.61 14.14 -23.61
C ILE A 38 8.15 14.84 -22.36
N SER A 39 7.29 15.22 -21.42
CA SER A 39 7.67 15.84 -20.15
C SER A 39 6.55 15.70 -19.11
N ALA A 40 6.89 15.82 -17.84
CA ALA A 40 5.90 15.96 -16.78
C ALA A 40 5.15 17.30 -16.92
N ALA A 41 3.85 17.31 -16.59
CA ALA A 41 3.05 18.53 -16.65
C ALA A 41 3.62 19.64 -15.76
N THR A 42 3.76 20.86 -16.28
CA THR A 42 4.39 21.98 -15.58
C THR A 42 3.70 22.30 -14.25
N ILE A 43 2.37 22.30 -14.21
CA ILE A 43 1.62 22.55 -12.97
C ILE A 43 1.94 21.52 -11.89
N ASN A 44 2.15 20.25 -12.28
CA ASN A 44 2.48 19.18 -11.33
C ASN A 44 3.90 19.37 -10.76
N GLN A 45 4.83 19.84 -11.57
CA GLN A 45 6.18 20.17 -11.12
C GLN A 45 6.18 21.34 -10.12
N LEU A 46 5.43 22.40 -10.41
CA LEU A 46 5.27 23.56 -9.51
C LEU A 46 4.60 23.15 -8.18
N GLY A 47 3.56 22.31 -8.25
CA GLY A 47 2.93 21.78 -7.04
C GLY A 47 3.87 20.92 -6.20
N ALA A 48 4.72 20.11 -6.84
CA ALA A 48 5.71 19.31 -6.11
C ALA A 48 6.80 20.18 -5.46
N ILE A 49 7.22 21.28 -6.07
CA ILE A 49 8.17 22.21 -5.44
C ILE A 49 7.58 22.73 -4.14
N ALA A 50 6.33 23.18 -4.13
CA ALA A 50 5.67 23.64 -2.90
C ALA A 50 5.53 22.54 -1.84
N ALA A 51 5.35 21.29 -2.25
CA ALA A 51 5.24 20.16 -1.33
C ALA A 51 6.53 19.89 -0.52
N PHE A 52 7.70 20.29 -1.02
CA PHE A 52 8.95 20.19 -0.27
C PHE A 52 9.05 21.17 0.91
N ASP A 53 8.15 22.13 1.01
CA ASP A 53 8.07 23.05 2.15
C ASP A 53 7.02 22.61 3.20
N CYS A 54 6.35 21.46 3.00
CA CYS A 54 5.24 20.96 3.83
C CYS A 54 5.62 19.75 4.70
N TYR A 55 6.89 19.63 5.12
CA TYR A 55 7.33 18.44 5.86
C TYR A 55 6.60 18.25 7.20
N ASP A 56 6.31 19.32 7.92
CA ASP A 56 5.61 19.24 9.22
C ASP A 56 4.21 18.63 9.07
N GLU A 57 3.47 19.03 8.03
CA GLU A 57 2.14 18.50 7.72
C GLU A 57 2.21 17.04 7.25
N LEU A 58 3.25 16.70 6.48
CA LEU A 58 3.44 15.35 5.94
C LEU A 58 3.85 14.37 7.04
N ASP A 59 4.77 14.77 7.90
CA ASP A 59 5.22 13.96 9.02
C ASP A 59 4.12 13.72 10.06
N ALA A 60 3.15 14.65 10.18
CA ALA A 60 1.98 14.47 11.05
C ALA A 60 1.10 13.25 10.65
N HIS A 61 1.25 12.68 9.45
CA HIS A 61 0.57 11.45 9.06
C HIS A 61 1.22 10.18 9.63
N ILE A 62 2.51 10.21 9.93
CA ILE A 62 3.29 9.02 10.36
C ILE A 62 2.72 8.42 11.65
N PRO A 63 2.48 9.19 12.74
CA PRO A 63 1.92 8.63 13.98
C PRO A 63 0.56 7.93 13.76
N ARG A 64 -0.28 8.45 12.85
CA ARG A 64 -1.55 7.80 12.51
C ARG A 64 -1.34 6.45 11.83
N TYR A 65 -0.36 6.35 10.94
CA TYR A 65 -0.04 5.07 10.28
C TYR A 65 0.52 4.06 11.27
N GLU A 66 1.36 4.50 12.19
CA GLU A 66 1.88 3.65 13.28
C GLU A 66 0.74 3.15 14.18
N GLU A 67 -0.17 4.03 14.61
CA GLU A 67 -1.36 3.64 15.37
C GLU A 67 -2.22 2.62 14.60
N ASN A 68 -2.48 2.87 13.33
CA ASN A 68 -3.27 1.99 12.47
C ASN A 68 -2.61 0.62 12.30
N ARG A 69 -1.30 0.59 12.09
CA ARG A 69 -0.51 -0.65 12.03
C ARG A 69 -0.70 -1.45 13.33
N ASP A 70 -0.49 -0.83 14.47
CA ASP A 70 -0.59 -1.47 15.77
C ASP A 70 -2.01 -1.98 16.06
N ILE A 71 -3.03 -1.23 15.67
CA ILE A 71 -4.43 -1.65 15.76
C ILE A 71 -4.68 -2.88 14.89
N LEU A 72 -4.15 -2.88 13.66
CA LEU A 72 -4.28 -4.01 12.74
C LEU A 72 -3.64 -5.29 13.30
N TYR A 73 -2.39 -5.20 13.78
CA TYR A 73 -1.68 -6.33 14.37
C TYR A 73 -2.36 -6.90 15.62
N ARG A 74 -2.93 -6.04 16.46
CA ARG A 74 -3.61 -6.48 17.69
C ARG A 74 -5.03 -6.98 17.45
N GLY A 75 -5.66 -6.52 16.39
CA GLY A 75 -7.08 -6.74 16.15
C GLY A 75 -7.41 -7.87 15.17
N LEU A 76 -6.49 -8.22 14.28
CA LEU A 76 -6.70 -9.34 13.36
C LEU A 76 -6.36 -10.68 14.03
N PRO A 77 -7.15 -11.74 13.74
CA PRO A 77 -6.83 -13.08 14.19
C PRO A 77 -5.60 -13.63 13.46
N ALA A 78 -4.97 -14.65 14.07
CA ALA A 78 -3.73 -15.25 13.57
C ALA A 78 -3.86 -15.80 12.13
N GLU A 79 -5.05 -16.24 11.74
CA GLU A 79 -5.37 -16.77 10.43
C GLU A 79 -5.24 -15.71 9.32
N PHE A 80 -5.44 -14.42 9.66
CA PHE A 80 -5.22 -13.31 8.73
C PHE A 80 -3.82 -12.70 8.83
N LEU A 81 -3.09 -12.97 9.89
CA LEU A 81 -1.74 -12.44 10.07
C LEU A 81 -0.68 -13.43 9.60
N GLY A 82 -0.86 -14.72 9.94
CA GLY A 82 0.05 -15.79 9.60
C GLY A 82 1.51 -15.49 9.95
N ASN A 83 2.41 -16.01 9.13
CA ASN A 83 3.82 -15.64 9.18
C ASN A 83 4.04 -14.40 8.31
N HIS A 84 4.38 -13.28 8.92
CA HIS A 84 4.58 -12.00 8.24
C HIS A 84 5.86 -11.31 8.71
N ALA A 85 6.49 -10.58 7.81
CA ALA A 85 7.60 -9.71 8.19
C ALA A 85 7.06 -8.46 8.92
N PRO A 86 7.79 -7.92 9.93
CA PRO A 86 7.44 -6.65 10.54
C PRO A 86 7.32 -5.54 9.50
N SER A 87 6.28 -4.69 9.63
CA SER A 87 6.12 -3.52 8.78
C SER A 87 6.88 -2.34 9.38
N ASP A 88 8.18 -2.24 9.11
CA ASP A 88 9.06 -1.18 9.62
C ASP A 88 8.97 0.11 8.79
N GLY A 89 8.23 0.08 7.69
CA GLY A 89 8.03 1.23 6.80
C GLY A 89 6.81 1.09 5.92
N ALA A 90 6.58 2.08 5.06
CA ALA A 90 5.39 2.17 4.21
C ALA A 90 4.08 2.15 5.04
N PHE A 91 3.00 1.64 4.47
CA PHE A 91 1.69 1.52 5.12
C PHE A 91 0.96 0.24 4.68
N TYR A 92 1.73 -0.83 4.51
CA TYR A 92 1.22 -2.13 4.09
C TYR A 92 1.64 -3.23 5.07
N LEU A 93 0.70 -4.13 5.34
CA LEU A 93 0.97 -5.44 5.87
C LEU A 93 0.87 -6.45 4.72
N TYR A 94 1.90 -7.27 4.52
CA TYR A 94 1.88 -8.42 3.61
C TYR A 94 1.80 -9.67 4.47
N ALA A 95 0.63 -10.29 4.48
CA ALA A 95 0.27 -11.33 5.42
C ALA A 95 0.14 -12.69 4.72
N ASP A 96 0.68 -13.73 5.34
CA ASP A 96 0.45 -15.12 5.00
C ASP A 96 -0.95 -15.52 5.48
N VAL A 97 -1.83 -15.82 4.54
CA VAL A 97 -3.21 -16.28 4.78
C VAL A 97 -3.40 -17.74 4.34
N SER A 98 -2.34 -18.51 4.29
CA SER A 98 -2.35 -19.92 3.87
C SER A 98 -3.28 -20.80 4.71
N ALA A 99 -3.57 -20.41 5.94
CA ALA A 99 -4.58 -21.05 6.78
C ALA A 99 -6.03 -20.87 6.27
N LEU A 100 -6.27 -19.88 5.41
CA LEU A 100 -7.60 -19.52 4.91
C LEU A 100 -7.77 -19.81 3.42
N THR A 101 -6.69 -19.75 2.63
CA THR A 101 -6.75 -19.92 1.19
C THR A 101 -5.38 -20.24 0.56
N ASN A 102 -5.45 -20.84 -0.63
CA ASN A 102 -4.35 -20.94 -1.59
C ASN A 102 -4.69 -20.30 -2.96
N ASP A 103 -5.74 -19.46 -2.97
CA ASP A 103 -6.17 -18.66 -4.12
C ASP A 103 -6.50 -17.25 -3.65
N SER A 104 -5.50 -16.38 -3.64
CA SER A 104 -5.62 -15.01 -3.12
C SER A 104 -6.57 -14.15 -3.96
N ILE A 105 -6.79 -14.45 -5.24
CA ILE A 105 -7.73 -13.71 -6.09
C ILE A 105 -9.16 -14.02 -5.66
N ALA A 106 -9.54 -15.29 -5.67
CA ALA A 106 -10.88 -15.70 -5.25
C ALA A 106 -11.15 -15.31 -3.79
N PHE A 107 -10.15 -15.36 -2.94
CA PHE A 107 -10.26 -14.95 -1.55
C PHE A 107 -10.50 -13.44 -1.40
N ALA A 108 -9.79 -12.59 -2.16
CA ALA A 108 -10.00 -11.14 -2.17
C ALA A 108 -11.44 -10.79 -2.58
N ASP A 109 -11.94 -11.41 -3.65
CA ASP A 109 -13.31 -11.21 -4.14
C ASP A 109 -14.35 -11.65 -3.11
N ARG A 110 -14.14 -12.79 -2.46
CA ARG A 110 -15.03 -13.29 -1.41
C ARG A 110 -15.06 -12.35 -0.19
N ILE A 111 -13.88 -11.94 0.31
CA ILE A 111 -13.81 -11.01 1.44
C ILE A 111 -14.47 -9.67 1.10
N LEU A 112 -14.23 -9.15 -0.09
CA LEU A 112 -14.87 -7.91 -0.53
C LEU A 112 -16.41 -8.06 -0.58
N THR A 113 -16.89 -9.15 -1.13
CA THR A 113 -18.34 -9.42 -1.28
C THR A 113 -19.02 -9.59 0.08
N ASP A 114 -18.42 -10.38 0.97
CA ASP A 114 -19.04 -10.78 2.23
C ASP A 114 -18.93 -9.68 3.30
N THR A 115 -17.84 -8.90 3.27
CA THR A 115 -17.51 -7.96 4.36
C THR A 115 -17.44 -6.50 3.93
N GLY A 116 -17.29 -6.22 2.63
CA GLY A 116 -17.01 -4.88 2.12
C GLY A 116 -15.60 -4.39 2.46
N VAL A 117 -14.67 -5.30 2.80
CA VAL A 117 -13.26 -4.97 3.05
C VAL A 117 -12.43 -5.35 1.82
N ALA A 118 -11.79 -4.34 1.20
CA ALA A 118 -10.91 -4.57 0.07
C ALA A 118 -9.49 -4.89 0.54
N MET A 119 -8.94 -6.00 0.05
CA MET A 119 -7.54 -6.40 0.21
C MET A 119 -6.95 -6.71 -1.16
N THR A 120 -5.63 -6.59 -1.32
CA THR A 120 -4.98 -6.89 -2.60
C THR A 120 -4.43 -8.31 -2.59
N PRO A 121 -4.73 -9.13 -3.64
CA PRO A 121 -4.17 -10.48 -3.76
C PRO A 121 -2.64 -10.46 -3.83
N GLY A 122 -2.01 -11.44 -3.19
CA GLY A 122 -0.55 -11.53 -3.17
C GLY A 122 0.07 -11.83 -4.53
N VAL A 123 -0.65 -12.47 -5.44
CA VAL A 123 -0.19 -12.76 -6.81
C VAL A 123 0.15 -11.50 -7.62
N ASP A 124 -0.33 -10.31 -7.22
CA ASP A 124 0.06 -9.04 -7.83
C ASP A 124 1.54 -8.68 -7.54
N PHE A 125 2.15 -9.28 -6.54
CA PHE A 125 3.49 -8.93 -6.04
C PHE A 125 4.46 -10.11 -6.01
N ASP A 126 3.95 -11.32 -5.88
CA ASP A 126 4.73 -12.55 -5.70
C ASP A 126 4.15 -13.68 -6.53
N ALA A 127 4.95 -14.15 -7.51
CA ALA A 127 4.56 -15.24 -8.41
C ALA A 127 4.66 -16.63 -7.77
N VAL A 128 5.35 -16.77 -6.63
CA VAL A 128 5.60 -18.04 -5.96
C VAL A 128 4.63 -18.25 -4.81
N ASP A 129 4.68 -17.39 -3.80
CA ASP A 129 3.90 -17.53 -2.57
C ASP A 129 2.63 -16.65 -2.56
N GLY A 130 2.48 -15.78 -3.58
CA GLY A 130 1.35 -14.86 -3.72
C GLY A 130 -0.04 -15.51 -3.65
N PRO A 131 -0.28 -16.74 -4.14
CA PRO A 131 -1.56 -17.41 -3.99
C PRO A 131 -2.05 -17.57 -2.54
N SER A 132 -1.14 -17.62 -1.57
CA SER A 132 -1.43 -17.75 -0.13
C SER A 132 -1.19 -16.46 0.67
N HIS A 133 -0.97 -15.33 -0.01
CA HIS A 133 -0.68 -14.06 0.65
C HIS A 133 -1.69 -12.97 0.27
N MET A 134 -1.89 -12.02 1.19
CA MET A 134 -2.72 -10.83 0.98
C MET A 134 -1.97 -9.58 1.43
N ARG A 135 -2.16 -8.47 0.70
CA ARG A 135 -1.67 -7.17 1.13
C ARG A 135 -2.81 -6.32 1.69
N LEU A 136 -2.66 -5.88 2.92
CA LEU A 136 -3.57 -4.99 3.62
C LEU A 136 -2.93 -3.59 3.72
N SER A 137 -3.68 -2.55 3.35
CA SER A 137 -3.26 -1.16 3.54
C SER A 137 -3.82 -0.61 4.85
N TYR A 138 -2.98 0.06 5.64
CA TYR A 138 -3.41 0.75 6.86
C TYR A 138 -3.31 2.29 6.74
N ALA A 139 -3.27 2.81 5.50
CA ALA A 139 -3.22 4.24 5.23
C ALA A 139 -4.57 4.98 5.41
N GLY A 140 -5.66 4.26 5.65
CA GLY A 140 -7.00 4.82 5.84
C GLY A 140 -7.18 5.59 7.14
N THR A 141 -8.44 5.96 7.46
CA THR A 141 -8.75 6.51 8.78
C THR A 141 -8.68 5.41 9.84
N THR A 142 -8.30 5.77 11.06
CA THR A 142 -8.26 4.82 12.19
C THR A 142 -9.63 4.16 12.43
N GLN A 143 -10.71 4.91 12.19
CA GLN A 143 -12.07 4.38 12.32
C GLN A 143 -12.39 3.31 11.26
N ASP A 144 -11.94 3.49 10.02
CA ASP A 144 -12.17 2.51 8.96
C ASP A 144 -11.34 1.25 9.18
N ILE A 145 -10.11 1.37 9.68
CA ILE A 145 -9.28 0.22 10.08
C ILE A 145 -9.99 -0.59 11.18
N LYS A 146 -10.50 0.05 12.24
CA LYS A 146 -11.25 -0.61 13.31
C LYS A 146 -12.50 -1.33 12.79
N LYS A 147 -13.25 -0.69 11.89
CA LYS A 147 -14.43 -1.30 11.24
C LYS A 147 -14.04 -2.51 10.38
N ALA A 148 -12.97 -2.40 9.60
CA ALA A 148 -12.48 -3.50 8.78
C ALA A 148 -12.13 -4.72 9.62
N ILE A 149 -11.37 -4.52 10.70
CA ILE A 149 -11.01 -5.58 11.66
C ILE A 149 -12.28 -6.24 12.24
N GLN A 150 -13.25 -5.46 12.70
CA GLN A 150 -14.50 -6.00 13.24
C GLN A 150 -15.24 -6.87 12.22
N ARG A 151 -15.32 -6.44 10.96
CA ARG A 151 -15.98 -7.18 9.88
C ARG A 151 -15.27 -8.49 9.55
N LEU A 152 -13.92 -8.46 9.49
CA LEU A 152 -13.11 -9.65 9.24
C LEU A 152 -13.22 -10.66 10.38
N ASN A 153 -13.20 -10.21 11.64
CA ASN A 153 -13.39 -11.08 12.81
C ASN A 153 -14.79 -11.74 12.79
N ASN A 154 -15.83 -10.96 12.52
CA ASN A 154 -17.20 -11.50 12.43
C ASN A 154 -17.32 -12.51 11.29
N TRP A 155 -16.73 -12.22 10.15
CA TRP A 155 -16.74 -13.12 9.00
C TRP A 155 -16.05 -14.45 9.35
N LEU A 156 -14.85 -14.41 9.96
CA LEU A 156 -14.15 -15.63 10.36
C LEU A 156 -14.95 -16.46 11.36
N ALA A 157 -15.58 -15.82 12.35
CA ALA A 157 -16.42 -16.53 13.33
C ALA A 157 -17.59 -17.27 12.66
N CYS A 158 -18.15 -16.71 11.57
CA CYS A 158 -19.20 -17.37 10.81
C CYS A 158 -18.72 -18.55 9.94
N GLN A 159 -17.41 -18.65 9.65
CA GLN A 159 -16.86 -19.78 8.89
C GLN A 159 -16.57 -21.00 9.79
N CYS A 160 -16.42 -20.78 11.10
CA CYS A 160 -16.08 -21.83 12.08
C CYS A 160 -17.28 -22.45 12.79
N GLY A 161 -18.51 -22.02 12.50
CA GLY A 161 -19.78 -22.54 13.06
C GLY A 161 -20.55 -23.34 12.00
#